data_d726da10c064ab6d024ce168e0987214
#
_entry.id   d726da10c064ab6d024ce168e0987214
#
_cell.length_a   1.000
_cell.length_b   1.000
_cell.length_c   1.000
_cell.angle_alpha   90.00
_cell.angle_beta   90.00
_cell.angle_gamma   90.00
#
_symmetry.space_group_name_H-M   'P 1'
#
loop_
_entity.id
_entity.type
_entity.pdbx_description
1 polymer ?
#
loop_
_entity_poly.entity_id
_entity_poly.type
_entity_poly.pdbx_seq_one_letter_code
_entity_poly.pdbx_strand_id
1 'polypeptide(L)'
;MVTENSAVPDKSLLAQYLPANYTDAYSKEVSGRDETTPEELMQAIFTHPSPLAGALMKLRNILVKPFGLETGSLEKQVANRILCRSDREIVIGMNDKHLWFAVSLLCAPKNGGSQRITVTTIVKYNRALGKAYFFFVRPFHRLLVRRALEKL
;
A
#
# COMPACT_ATOMS: atom_id res chain seq x y z
N MET A 1 10.08 14.48 5.68
CA MET A 1 10.84 13.21 5.92
C MET A 1 9.85 12.07 6.08
N VAL A 2 10.06 10.96 5.41
CA VAL A 2 9.26 9.74 5.57
C VAL A 2 9.87 8.88 6.66
N THR A 3 9.06 8.49 7.63
CA THR A 3 9.47 7.62 8.75
C THR A 3 8.98 6.19 8.47
N GLU A 4 9.84 5.21 8.66
CA GLU A 4 9.52 3.78 8.54
C GLU A 4 9.26 3.18 9.91
N ASN A 5 8.23 2.34 9.99
CA ASN A 5 7.90 1.51 11.15
C ASN A 5 7.52 0.10 10.66
N SER A 6 7.68 -0.90 11.50
CA SER A 6 7.33 -2.28 11.18
C SER A 6 6.01 -2.75 11.80
N ALA A 7 5.28 -1.88 12.45
CA ALA A 7 4.04 -2.20 13.15
C ALA A 7 2.82 -1.52 12.53
N VAL A 8 1.69 -2.25 12.51
CA VAL A 8 0.39 -1.67 12.18
C VAL A 8 -0.01 -0.69 13.27
N PRO A 9 -0.46 0.54 12.94
CA PRO A 9 -0.96 1.48 13.95
C PRO A 9 -2.12 0.88 14.75
N ASP A 10 -2.15 1.08 16.06
CA ASP A 10 -3.11 0.45 16.97
C ASP A 10 -4.59 0.71 16.61
N LYS A 11 -4.88 1.87 16.05
CA LYS A 11 -6.25 2.28 15.67
C LYS A 11 -6.57 2.03 14.19
N SER A 12 -5.68 1.40 13.45
CA SER A 12 -5.90 1.11 12.03
C SER A 12 -6.94 0.00 11.84
N LEU A 13 -7.82 0.16 10.87
CA LEU A 13 -8.74 -0.89 10.42
C LEU A 13 -8.00 -2.13 9.94
N LEU A 14 -6.75 -1.99 9.53
CA LEU A 14 -5.90 -3.08 9.07
C LEU A 14 -5.59 -4.08 10.20
N ALA A 15 -5.62 -3.65 11.46
CA ALA A 15 -5.33 -4.49 12.62
C ALA A 15 -6.24 -5.73 12.72
N GLN A 16 -7.47 -5.67 12.23
CA GLN A 16 -8.41 -6.81 12.22
C GLN A 16 -7.94 -7.99 11.34
N TYR A 17 -7.00 -7.75 10.43
CA TYR A 17 -6.47 -8.77 9.52
C TYR A 17 -5.16 -9.41 10.01
N LEU A 18 -4.67 -9.00 11.17
CA LEU A 18 -3.50 -9.62 11.79
C LEU A 18 -3.86 -10.99 12.40
N PRO A 19 -2.92 -11.92 12.51
CA PRO A 19 -1.48 -11.79 12.23
C PRO A 19 -1.15 -11.86 10.74
N ALA A 20 0.05 -11.35 10.38
CA ALA A 20 0.58 -11.37 9.02
C ALA A 20 2.03 -11.84 9.01
N ASN A 21 2.48 -12.36 7.87
CA ASN A 21 3.87 -12.82 7.69
C ASN A 21 4.84 -11.64 7.49
N TYR A 22 4.35 -10.55 6.93
CA TYR A 22 5.12 -9.33 6.71
C TYR A 22 4.28 -8.10 7.02
N THR A 23 4.89 -7.09 7.60
CA THR A 23 4.26 -5.79 7.87
C THR A 23 5.29 -4.68 7.66
N ASP A 24 4.89 -3.62 6.98
CA ASP A 24 5.61 -2.35 6.97
C ASP A 24 4.63 -1.18 7.11
N ALA A 25 5.11 -0.07 7.63
CA ALA A 25 4.36 1.19 7.73
C ALA A 25 5.29 2.37 7.44
N TYR A 26 4.83 3.27 6.59
CA TYR A 26 5.54 4.49 6.25
C TYR A 26 4.67 5.68 6.56
N SER A 27 5.18 6.65 7.30
CA SER A 27 4.47 7.85 7.68
C SER A 27 5.18 9.11 7.21
N LYS A 28 4.39 10.12 6.86
CA LYS A 28 4.87 11.46 6.55
C LYS A 28 3.97 12.51 7.20
N GLU A 29 4.57 13.56 7.77
CA GLU A 29 3.86 14.77 8.17
C GLU A 29 3.76 15.71 6.97
N VAL A 30 2.55 16.13 6.66
CA VAL A 30 2.24 17.05 5.56
C VAL A 30 1.66 18.33 6.14
N SER A 31 2.21 19.48 5.73
CA SER A 31 1.83 20.80 6.23
C SER A 31 1.54 21.76 5.08
N GLY A 32 0.89 22.89 5.39
CA GLY A 32 0.72 24.00 4.43
C GLY A 32 -0.35 23.78 3.35
N ARG A 33 -1.19 22.77 3.50
CA ARG A 33 -2.34 22.52 2.61
C ARG A 33 -3.57 22.04 3.37
N ASP A 34 -4.69 21.93 2.68
CA ASP A 34 -5.92 21.39 3.24
C ASP A 34 -5.75 19.95 3.72
N GLU A 35 -6.68 19.49 4.54
CA GLU A 35 -6.67 18.13 5.05
C GLU A 35 -6.86 17.12 3.92
N THR A 36 -5.89 16.23 3.76
CA THR A 36 -5.93 15.15 2.74
C THR A 36 -6.87 14.05 3.21
N THR A 37 -7.78 13.64 2.35
CA THR A 37 -8.67 12.51 2.59
C THR A 37 -8.04 11.18 2.14
N PRO A 38 -8.51 10.04 2.66
CA PRO A 38 -8.05 8.73 2.17
C PRO A 38 -8.28 8.52 0.68
N GLU A 39 -9.37 9.07 0.12
CA GLU A 39 -9.70 9.02 -1.31
C GLU A 39 -8.68 9.79 -2.15
N GLU A 40 -8.33 10.99 -1.74
CA GLU A 40 -7.30 11.81 -2.41
C GLU A 40 -5.94 11.13 -2.34
N LEU A 41 -5.61 10.52 -1.20
CA LEU A 41 -4.39 9.76 -1.03
C LEU A 41 -4.36 8.53 -1.96
N MET A 42 -5.47 7.81 -2.06
CA MET A 42 -5.61 6.67 -2.97
C MET A 42 -5.39 7.09 -4.43
N GLN A 43 -6.01 8.19 -4.86
CA GLN A 43 -5.82 8.74 -6.20
C GLN A 43 -4.37 9.15 -6.44
N ALA A 44 -3.76 9.87 -5.51
CA ALA A 44 -2.38 10.33 -5.63
C ALA A 44 -1.38 9.17 -5.79
N ILE A 45 -1.60 8.06 -5.09
CA ILE A 45 -0.70 6.89 -5.12
C ILE A 45 -0.94 6.03 -6.36
N PHE A 46 -2.21 5.77 -6.72
CA PHE A 46 -2.55 4.74 -7.71
C PHE A 46 -2.92 5.28 -9.09
N THR A 47 -3.43 6.51 -9.21
CA THR A 47 -3.86 7.08 -10.49
C THR A 47 -2.70 7.72 -11.27
N HIS A 48 -1.69 8.23 -10.58
CA HIS A 48 -0.53 8.87 -11.20
C HIS A 48 0.77 8.16 -10.79
N PRO A 49 0.96 6.90 -11.19
CA PRO A 49 2.17 6.18 -10.85
C PRO A 49 3.40 6.86 -11.46
N SER A 50 4.50 6.88 -10.71
CA SER A 50 5.78 7.34 -11.24
C SER A 50 6.25 6.43 -12.39
N PRO A 51 7.14 6.90 -13.28
CA PRO A 51 7.74 6.04 -14.31
C PRO A 51 8.38 4.78 -13.72
N LEU A 52 8.97 4.87 -12.53
CA LEU A 52 9.51 3.73 -11.81
C LEU A 52 8.41 2.74 -11.41
N ALA A 53 7.28 3.24 -10.90
CA ALA A 53 6.14 2.39 -10.55
C ALA A 53 5.59 1.66 -11.78
N GLY A 54 5.48 2.35 -12.92
CA GLY A 54 5.08 1.75 -14.20
C GLY A 54 6.04 0.66 -14.66
N ALA A 55 7.35 0.89 -14.58
CA ALA A 55 8.38 -0.09 -14.93
C ALA A 55 8.33 -1.32 -14.03
N LEU A 56 8.14 -1.13 -12.73
CA LEU A 56 8.03 -2.22 -11.76
C LEU A 56 6.76 -3.04 -11.93
N MET A 57 5.64 -2.40 -12.29
CA MET A 57 4.40 -3.11 -12.63
C MET A 57 4.56 -3.95 -13.90
N LYS A 58 5.24 -3.45 -14.92
CA LYS A 58 5.57 -4.24 -16.12
C LYS A 58 6.43 -5.44 -15.78
N LEU A 59 7.48 -5.24 -14.98
CA LEU A 59 8.35 -6.33 -14.52
C LEU A 59 7.57 -7.37 -13.72
N ARG A 60 6.75 -6.91 -12.77
CA ARG A 60 5.85 -7.79 -12.00
C ARG A 60 4.97 -8.61 -12.92
N ASN A 61 4.30 -7.99 -13.90
CA ASN A 61 3.40 -8.68 -14.81
C ASN A 61 4.13 -9.73 -15.67
N ILE A 62 5.36 -9.45 -16.12
CA ILE A 62 6.19 -10.42 -16.83
C ILE A 62 6.55 -11.62 -15.94
N LEU A 63 6.96 -11.35 -14.69
CA LEU A 63 7.37 -12.40 -13.75
C LEU A 63 6.22 -13.29 -13.31
N VAL A 64 5.01 -12.75 -13.17
CA VAL A 64 3.86 -13.49 -12.66
C VAL A 64 2.97 -14.13 -13.74
N LYS A 65 3.11 -13.69 -14.98
CA LYS A 65 2.32 -14.22 -16.11
C LYS A 65 2.36 -15.75 -16.24
N PRO A 66 3.54 -16.41 -16.11
CA PRO A 66 3.60 -17.88 -16.15
C PRO A 66 2.83 -18.57 -15.02
N PHE A 67 2.54 -17.87 -13.93
CA PHE A 67 1.86 -18.40 -12.75
C PHE A 67 0.35 -18.14 -12.75
N GLY A 68 -0.20 -17.58 -13.83
CA GLY A 68 -1.63 -17.31 -13.99
C GLY A 68 -2.16 -16.20 -13.07
N LEU A 69 -1.32 -15.27 -12.66
CA LEU A 69 -1.73 -14.11 -11.87
C LEU A 69 -2.38 -13.05 -12.77
N GLU A 70 -3.37 -12.33 -12.20
CA GLU A 70 -4.03 -11.24 -12.91
C GLU A 70 -3.05 -10.16 -13.33
N THR A 71 -3.09 -9.80 -14.61
CA THR A 71 -2.37 -8.68 -15.18
C THR A 71 -3.37 -7.60 -15.59
N GLY A 72 -3.08 -6.35 -15.33
CA GLY A 72 -3.96 -5.23 -15.68
C GLY A 72 -3.45 -3.92 -15.09
N SER A 73 -4.21 -2.83 -15.30
CA SER A 73 -3.87 -1.57 -14.69
C SER A 73 -4.11 -1.62 -13.18
N LEU A 74 -3.17 -1.09 -12.41
CA LEU A 74 -3.24 -1.03 -10.96
C LEU A 74 -4.49 -0.30 -10.47
N GLU A 75 -4.88 0.78 -11.16
CA GLU A 75 -6.05 1.58 -10.86
C GLU A 75 -7.36 0.76 -10.87
N LYS A 76 -7.59 -0.03 -11.91
CA LYS A 76 -8.78 -0.88 -12.02
C LYS A 76 -8.79 -2.01 -10.97
N GLN A 77 -7.61 -2.56 -10.68
CA GLN A 77 -7.48 -3.60 -9.66
C GLN A 77 -7.76 -3.07 -8.25
N VAL A 78 -7.35 -1.85 -7.97
CA VAL A 78 -7.49 -1.22 -6.64
C VAL A 78 -8.92 -0.73 -6.39
N ALA A 79 -9.55 -0.09 -7.37
CA ALA A 79 -10.89 0.49 -7.21
C ALA A 79 -11.97 -0.54 -6.81
N ASN A 80 -11.82 -1.79 -7.22
CA ASN A 80 -12.77 -2.87 -6.97
C ASN A 80 -12.42 -3.72 -5.72
N ARG A 81 -11.41 -3.34 -4.93
CA ARG A 81 -10.86 -4.20 -3.87
C ARG A 81 -10.75 -3.52 -2.51
N ILE A 82 -11.60 -2.53 -2.26
CA ILE A 82 -11.72 -1.92 -0.94
C ILE A 82 -12.35 -2.94 0.00
N LEU A 83 -11.61 -3.35 1.04
CA LEU A 83 -12.08 -4.30 2.06
C LEU A 83 -12.94 -3.60 3.10
N CYS A 84 -12.52 -2.43 3.54
CA CYS A 84 -13.25 -1.60 4.48
C CYS A 84 -12.76 -0.15 4.40
N ARG A 85 -13.55 0.77 4.94
CA ARG A 85 -13.25 2.20 4.93
C ARG A 85 -13.88 2.91 6.11
N SER A 86 -13.30 4.05 6.45
CA SER A 86 -13.84 5.06 7.37
C SER A 86 -13.54 6.45 6.82
N ASP A 87 -13.93 7.50 7.53
CA ASP A 87 -13.62 8.88 7.14
C ASP A 87 -12.10 9.17 7.11
N ARG A 88 -11.30 8.34 7.77
CA ARG A 88 -9.86 8.54 7.94
C ARG A 88 -9.00 7.46 7.31
N GLU A 89 -9.59 6.36 6.87
CA GLU A 89 -8.82 5.21 6.39
C GLU A 89 -9.55 4.43 5.30
N ILE A 90 -8.80 4.01 4.29
CA ILE A 90 -9.24 3.04 3.29
C ILE A 90 -8.28 1.84 3.36
N VAL A 91 -8.82 0.63 3.45
CA VAL A 91 -8.07 -0.62 3.38
C VAL A 91 -8.40 -1.32 2.07
N ILE A 92 -7.38 -1.56 1.28
CA ILE A 92 -7.44 -2.23 -0.02
C ILE A 92 -6.76 -3.59 0.14
N GLY A 93 -7.39 -4.65 -0.38
CA GLY A 93 -6.81 -5.98 -0.31
C GLY A 93 -6.88 -6.73 -1.62
N MET A 94 -5.91 -7.61 -1.84
CA MET A 94 -5.89 -8.55 -2.96
C MET A 94 -5.54 -9.95 -2.47
N ASN A 95 -6.30 -10.94 -2.96
CA ASN A 95 -6.02 -12.34 -2.70
C ASN A 95 -5.64 -13.03 -4.01
N ASP A 96 -4.47 -13.61 -4.00
CA ASP A 96 -3.93 -14.37 -5.11
C ASP A 96 -3.64 -15.81 -4.67
N LYS A 97 -3.37 -16.70 -5.63
CA LYS A 97 -3.00 -18.09 -5.33
C LYS A 97 -1.81 -18.20 -4.38
N HIS A 98 -0.85 -17.28 -4.50
CA HIS A 98 0.43 -17.36 -3.82
C HIS A 98 0.52 -16.51 -2.57
N LEU A 99 -0.17 -15.38 -2.54
CA LEU A 99 -0.17 -14.49 -1.39
C LEU A 99 -1.47 -13.68 -1.30
N TRP A 100 -1.76 -13.24 -0.10
CA TRP A 100 -2.78 -12.26 0.20
C TRP A 100 -2.10 -11.02 0.76
N PHE A 101 -2.49 -9.83 0.31
CA PHE A 101 -1.99 -8.61 0.90
C PHE A 101 -3.09 -7.57 1.08
N ALA A 102 -2.89 -6.67 2.02
CA ALA A 102 -3.73 -5.50 2.23
C ALA A 102 -2.87 -4.26 2.50
N VAL A 103 -3.35 -3.14 2.01
CA VAL A 103 -2.72 -1.83 2.17
C VAL A 103 -3.72 -0.89 2.83
N SER A 104 -3.32 -0.27 3.92
CA SER A 104 -4.07 0.80 4.60
C SER A 104 -3.53 2.16 4.18
N LEU A 105 -4.45 3.05 3.84
CA LEU A 105 -4.21 4.47 3.59
C LEU A 105 -4.87 5.26 4.73
N LEU A 106 -4.10 5.63 5.74
CA LEU A 106 -4.58 6.29 6.95
C LEU A 106 -4.19 7.77 6.95
N CYS A 107 -5.19 8.63 7.03
CA CYS A 107 -5.03 10.08 7.14
C CYS A 107 -5.48 10.53 8.55
N ALA A 108 -4.54 10.76 9.45
CA ALA A 108 -4.85 11.25 10.79
C ALA A 108 -5.52 12.64 10.74
N PRO A 109 -6.27 13.04 11.78
CA PRO A 109 -6.77 14.40 11.88
C PRO A 109 -5.61 15.41 11.86
N LYS A 110 -5.85 16.57 11.26
CA LYS A 110 -4.89 17.67 11.26
C LYS A 110 -4.66 18.18 12.67
N ASN A 111 -3.41 18.38 13.03
CA ASN A 111 -3.02 18.90 14.34
C ASN A 111 -1.91 19.95 14.17
N GLY A 112 -2.12 21.15 14.71
CA GLY A 112 -1.12 22.23 14.66
C GLY A 112 -0.70 22.64 13.24
N GLY A 113 -1.58 22.52 12.25
CA GLY A 113 -1.27 22.87 10.86
C GLY A 113 -0.62 21.73 10.05
N SER A 114 -0.33 20.58 10.65
CA SER A 114 0.19 19.39 9.99
C SER A 114 -0.76 18.20 10.10
N GLN A 115 -0.65 17.29 9.16
CA GLN A 115 -1.42 16.03 9.10
C GLN A 115 -0.46 14.87 8.90
N ARG A 116 -0.61 13.83 9.71
CA ARG A 116 0.14 12.58 9.52
C ARG A 116 -0.60 11.67 8.56
N ILE A 117 0.11 11.27 7.51
CA ILE A 117 -0.35 10.28 6.54
C ILE A 117 0.48 9.03 6.73
N THR A 118 -0.18 7.87 6.83
CA THR A 118 0.48 6.58 7.03
C THR A 118 -0.02 5.58 6.00
N VAL A 119 0.90 4.95 5.30
CA VAL A 119 0.63 3.81 4.42
C VAL A 119 1.21 2.56 5.07
N THR A 120 0.34 1.60 5.35
CA THR A 120 0.73 0.34 5.99
C THR A 120 0.41 -0.82 5.07
N THR A 121 1.33 -1.76 4.91
CA THR A 121 1.15 -2.97 4.12
C THR A 121 1.31 -4.20 5.00
N ILE A 122 0.41 -5.16 4.85
CA ILE A 122 0.55 -6.50 5.41
C ILE A 122 0.48 -7.54 4.31
N VAL A 123 1.24 -8.61 4.47
CA VAL A 123 1.30 -9.72 3.50
C VAL A 123 1.19 -11.04 4.23
N LYS A 124 0.33 -11.93 3.72
CA LYS A 124 0.20 -13.32 4.17
C LYS A 124 0.58 -14.24 3.01
N TYR A 125 1.42 -15.22 3.27
CA TYR A 125 1.81 -16.20 2.24
C TYR A 125 0.80 -17.34 2.21
N ASN A 126 0.17 -17.56 1.06
CA ASN A 126 -0.72 -18.69 0.83
C ASN A 126 0.07 -19.95 0.47
N ARG A 127 1.25 -19.77 -0.14
CA ARG A 127 2.15 -20.84 -0.60
C ARG A 127 3.61 -20.40 -0.47
N ALA A 128 4.52 -21.38 -0.44
CA ALA A 128 5.96 -21.14 -0.43
C ALA A 128 6.45 -20.28 -1.60
N LEU A 129 5.84 -20.44 -2.78
CA LEU A 129 6.15 -19.62 -3.96
C LEU A 129 5.81 -18.14 -3.74
N GLY A 130 4.73 -17.85 -3.00
CA GLY A 130 4.39 -16.47 -2.60
C GLY A 130 5.44 -15.83 -1.70
N LYS A 131 6.00 -16.60 -0.77
CA LYS A 131 7.13 -16.16 0.06
C LYS A 131 8.36 -15.83 -0.77
N ALA A 132 8.75 -16.69 -1.69
CA ALA A 132 9.87 -16.47 -2.60
C ALA A 132 9.65 -15.25 -3.49
N TYR A 133 8.47 -15.13 -4.08
CA TYR A 133 8.08 -13.98 -4.91
C TYR A 133 8.17 -12.67 -4.13
N PHE A 134 7.59 -12.61 -2.93
CA PHE A 134 7.59 -11.40 -2.13
C PHE A 134 9.00 -11.02 -1.64
N PHE A 135 9.85 -11.99 -1.38
CA PHE A 135 11.26 -11.75 -1.04
C PHE A 135 11.96 -10.90 -2.10
N PHE A 136 11.73 -11.20 -3.39
CA PHE A 136 12.28 -10.41 -4.50
C PHE A 136 11.57 -9.07 -4.70
N VAL A 137 10.26 -8.99 -4.46
CA VAL A 137 9.46 -7.78 -4.68
C VAL A 137 9.60 -6.77 -3.52
N ARG A 138 9.86 -7.25 -2.31
CA ARG A 138 9.92 -6.43 -1.09
C ARG A 138 10.78 -5.15 -1.20
N PRO A 139 12.02 -5.18 -1.68
CA PRO A 139 12.82 -3.96 -1.78
C PRO A 139 12.22 -2.93 -2.73
N PHE A 140 11.60 -3.36 -3.82
CA PHE A 140 10.92 -2.48 -4.78
C PHE A 140 9.63 -1.90 -4.19
N HIS A 141 8.85 -2.72 -3.49
CA HIS A 141 7.65 -2.28 -2.78
C HIS A 141 7.99 -1.17 -1.77
N ARG A 142 9.00 -1.38 -0.94
CA ARG A 142 9.46 -0.39 0.04
C ARG A 142 9.87 0.92 -0.63
N LEU A 143 10.62 0.84 -1.71
CA LEU A 143 11.04 2.01 -2.48
C LEU A 143 9.84 2.75 -3.09
N LEU A 144 8.86 2.03 -3.62
CA LEU A 144 7.66 2.61 -4.22
C LEU A 144 6.81 3.36 -3.20
N VAL A 145 6.51 2.74 -2.06
CA VAL A 145 5.69 3.36 -1.00
C VAL A 145 6.38 4.60 -0.47
N ARG A 146 7.67 4.51 -0.18
CA ARG A 146 8.46 5.64 0.29
C ARG A 146 8.43 6.82 -0.69
N ARG A 147 8.68 6.55 -1.98
CA ARG A 147 8.66 7.61 -3.02
C ARG A 147 7.27 8.18 -3.26
N ALA A 148 6.22 7.37 -3.16
CA ALA A 148 4.85 7.86 -3.26
C ALA A 148 4.55 8.86 -2.15
N LEU A 149 4.97 8.58 -0.91
CA LEU A 149 4.82 9.50 0.22
C LEU A 149 5.71 10.75 0.08
N GLU A 150 6.92 10.61 -0.41
CA GLU A 150 7.84 11.75 -0.61
C GLU A 150 7.26 12.81 -1.55
N LYS A 151 6.42 12.40 -2.50
CA LYS A 151 5.77 13.31 -3.46
C LYS A 151 4.55 14.06 -2.91
N LEU A 152 4.00 13.64 -1.79
CA LEU A 152 2.91 14.35 -1.12
C LEU A 152 3.44 15.64 -0.47
#